data_533084b0b096991977668e016d941094
#
_entry.id   533084b0b096991977668e016d941094
#
_cell.length_a   1.000
_cell.length_b   1.000
_cell.length_c   1.000
_cell.angle_alpha   90.00
_cell.angle_beta   90.00
_cell.angle_gamma   90.00
#
_symmetry.space_group_name_H-M   'P 1'
#
loop_
_entity.id
_entity.type
_entity.pdbx_description
1 polymer ?
#
loop_
_entity_poly.entity_id
_entity_poly.type
_entity_poly.pdbx_seq_one_letter_code
_entity_poly.pdbx_strand_id
1 'polypeptide(L)'
;MKRAMTLKTRFILTSYCSIVISVFLICIVSYVLLGNLSRKFALQANQEAVRQKNEDISGRVNGIEVTIRDIIYNSELQKLLNERNMEEGQESKDVYGMRMAVNSSIARASSSLYMIDNIAVFAKDGSMIGSLYEFNTLKKSAEYSWFEKMDRSKGETVWLSDTIHKSRDNYGYHMTISAVKKIRSISSMDGSRMGEELGCVYFTVNLDGLLNFEQEYTGSEDRKMMVVNERYQIIGGTDDKKNGTTFKTRFLKNPVNNMYIIDDDQKELFTYGKLSQNMNWYIICMVPEQSILKNFYMSILICAVISVLLLIGFLLVSLRNAESISRPVRLLEKKCELVAKGRFDIRNENSGILEIDRLFTRFKDMAEQLDNLIHKVYEAKIKEQSLIAESRQAQMQALQMQINPHFLYNTLDSINWMALMAGNEEVSEMILALGQLFRSNMNTSGIYAKVSNAVENVRLYMYLQQVR
;
A
#
# COMPACT_ATOMS: atom_id res chain seq x y z
N MET A 1 5.37 54.51 -25.44
CA MET A 1 6.14 53.84 -26.53
C MET A 1 6.58 52.46 -26.07
N LYS A 2 6.00 51.35 -26.57
CA LYS A 2 6.47 49.98 -26.30
C LYS A 2 7.83 49.84 -27.00
N ARG A 3 8.93 49.70 -26.25
CA ARG A 3 10.24 49.39 -26.80
C ARG A 3 10.12 48.08 -27.60
N ALA A 4 10.36 48.11 -28.88
CA ALA A 4 10.32 46.91 -29.74
C ALA A 4 11.42 45.95 -29.26
N MET A 5 11.02 44.79 -28.83
CA MET A 5 11.96 43.74 -28.43
C MET A 5 12.69 43.21 -29.63
N THR A 6 13.97 42.92 -29.50
CA THR A 6 14.73 42.26 -30.58
C THR A 6 14.20 40.86 -30.85
N LEU A 7 14.36 40.38 -32.06
CA LEU A 7 13.94 39.01 -32.45
C LEU A 7 14.53 37.95 -31.52
N LYS A 8 15.79 38.11 -31.15
CA LYS A 8 16.49 37.26 -30.13
C LYS A 8 15.72 37.22 -28.82
N THR A 9 15.40 38.37 -28.26
CA THR A 9 14.72 38.48 -26.98
C THR A 9 13.31 37.92 -27.01
N ARG A 10 12.59 38.15 -28.11
CA ARG A 10 11.25 37.60 -28.31
C ARG A 10 11.25 36.09 -28.41
N PHE A 11 12.16 35.53 -29.21
CA PHE A 11 12.29 34.09 -29.36
C PHE A 11 12.67 33.38 -28.04
N ILE A 12 13.64 33.95 -27.34
CA ILE A 12 14.05 33.42 -26.00
C ILE A 12 12.86 33.50 -25.03
N LEU A 13 12.17 34.64 -24.97
CA LEU A 13 11.09 34.86 -24.01
C LEU A 13 9.90 33.91 -24.30
N THR A 14 9.48 33.80 -25.56
CA THR A 14 8.34 32.94 -25.96
C THR A 14 8.66 31.45 -25.72
N SER A 15 9.84 30.99 -26.11
CA SER A 15 10.28 29.62 -25.90
C SER A 15 10.43 29.32 -24.42
N TYR A 16 11.02 30.21 -23.64
CA TYR A 16 11.20 30.06 -22.23
C TYR A 16 9.86 30.05 -21.47
N CYS A 17 8.96 31.00 -21.75
CA CYS A 17 7.63 31.03 -21.15
C CYS A 17 6.82 29.77 -21.47
N SER A 18 6.84 29.32 -22.71
CA SER A 18 6.12 28.10 -23.10
C SER A 18 6.58 26.88 -22.31
N ILE A 19 7.87 26.73 -22.10
CA ILE A 19 8.42 25.58 -21.38
C ILE A 19 8.24 25.68 -19.87
N VAL A 20 8.43 26.88 -19.32
CA VAL A 20 8.15 27.10 -17.89
C VAL A 20 6.70 26.75 -17.58
N ILE A 21 5.76 27.19 -18.44
CA ILE A 21 4.33 26.84 -18.29
C ILE A 21 4.13 25.32 -18.41
N SER A 22 4.73 24.67 -19.38
CA SER A 22 4.60 23.21 -19.59
C SER A 22 5.18 22.42 -18.42
N VAL A 23 6.36 22.78 -17.94
CA VAL A 23 7.01 22.14 -16.79
C VAL A 23 6.18 22.36 -15.51
N PHE A 24 5.68 23.57 -15.30
CA PHE A 24 4.83 23.90 -14.16
C PHE A 24 3.52 23.08 -14.18
N LEU A 25 2.89 22.96 -15.34
CA LEU A 25 1.68 22.14 -15.54
C LEU A 25 1.95 20.66 -15.25
N ILE A 26 3.04 20.13 -15.78
CA ILE A 26 3.46 18.74 -15.53
C ILE A 26 3.72 18.53 -14.02
N CYS A 27 4.39 19.45 -13.36
CA CYS A 27 4.63 19.36 -11.90
C CYS A 27 3.33 19.37 -11.10
N ILE A 28 2.37 20.23 -11.44
CA ILE A 28 1.05 20.26 -10.78
C ILE A 28 0.29 18.95 -11.00
N VAL A 29 0.21 18.48 -12.24
CA VAL A 29 -0.50 17.25 -12.57
C VAL A 29 0.16 16.05 -11.88
N SER A 30 1.49 15.98 -11.90
CA SER A 30 2.24 14.95 -11.19
C SER A 30 2.01 15.01 -9.68
N TYR A 31 2.00 16.20 -9.08
CA TYR A 31 1.72 16.37 -7.66
C TYR A 31 0.34 15.83 -7.27
N VAL A 32 -0.69 16.21 -8.00
CA VAL A 32 -2.07 15.77 -7.73
C VAL A 32 -2.23 14.27 -7.97
N LEU A 33 -1.70 13.75 -9.09
CA LEU A 33 -1.80 12.33 -9.41
C LEU A 33 -1.04 11.45 -8.44
N LEU A 34 0.23 11.79 -8.14
CA LEU A 34 1.04 11.01 -7.19
C LEU A 34 0.45 11.06 -5.77
N GLY A 35 -0.05 12.21 -5.34
CA GLY A 35 -0.68 12.34 -4.03
C GLY A 35 -1.91 11.44 -3.89
N ASN A 36 -2.79 11.46 -4.88
CA ASN A 36 -3.99 10.60 -4.91
C ASN A 36 -3.63 9.11 -5.02
N LEU A 37 -2.64 8.77 -5.83
CA LEU A 37 -2.14 7.41 -5.97
C LEU A 37 -1.50 6.90 -4.67
N SER A 38 -0.65 7.69 -4.02
CA SER A 38 -0.03 7.32 -2.74
C SER A 38 -1.07 7.05 -1.67
N ARG A 39 -2.09 7.90 -1.56
CA ARG A 39 -3.21 7.67 -0.62
C ARG A 39 -3.98 6.38 -0.96
N LYS A 40 -4.27 6.16 -2.23
CA LYS A 40 -4.96 4.94 -2.68
C LYS A 40 -4.16 3.69 -2.40
N PHE A 41 -2.85 3.69 -2.67
CA PHE A 41 -1.98 2.56 -2.38
C PHE A 41 -1.82 2.32 -0.87
N ALA A 42 -1.65 3.38 -0.08
CA ALA A 42 -1.61 3.26 1.37
C ALA A 42 -2.89 2.64 1.93
N LEU A 43 -4.05 3.04 1.40
CA LEU A 43 -5.32 2.44 1.79
C LEU A 43 -5.39 0.97 1.41
N GLN A 44 -5.10 0.62 0.17
CA GLN A 44 -5.13 -0.76 -0.27
C GLN A 44 -4.17 -1.63 0.56
N ALA A 45 -2.98 -1.11 0.84
CA ALA A 45 -2.01 -1.80 1.70
C ALA A 45 -2.52 -1.97 3.14
N ASN A 46 -3.23 -0.98 3.68
CA ASN A 46 -3.82 -1.09 5.01
C ASN A 46 -5.01 -2.06 5.04
N GLN A 47 -5.86 -2.03 4.02
CA GLN A 47 -6.97 -2.98 3.88
C GLN A 47 -6.45 -4.41 3.78
N GLU A 48 -5.41 -4.62 3.00
CA GLU A 48 -4.78 -5.93 2.87
C GLU A 48 -4.13 -6.39 4.18
N ALA A 49 -3.45 -5.50 4.89
CA ALA A 49 -2.88 -5.80 6.20
C ALA A 49 -3.96 -6.17 7.22
N VAL A 50 -5.08 -5.45 7.24
CA VAL A 50 -6.24 -5.77 8.10
C VAL A 50 -6.84 -7.11 7.71
N ARG A 51 -6.97 -7.40 6.41
CA ARG A 51 -7.49 -8.68 5.91
C ARG A 51 -6.59 -9.85 6.33
N GLN A 52 -5.29 -9.74 6.10
CA GLN A 52 -4.32 -10.77 6.46
C GLN A 52 -4.33 -11.03 7.96
N LYS A 53 -4.33 -9.96 8.76
CA LYS A 53 -4.36 -10.09 10.21
C LYS A 53 -5.67 -10.70 10.71
N ASN A 54 -6.79 -10.36 10.08
CA ASN A 54 -8.08 -10.98 10.37
C ASN A 54 -8.07 -12.48 10.07
N GLU A 55 -7.49 -12.88 8.95
CA GLU A 55 -7.36 -14.29 8.57
C GLU A 55 -6.44 -15.06 9.52
N ASP A 56 -5.31 -14.46 9.93
CA ASP A 56 -4.39 -15.04 10.91
C ASP A 56 -5.08 -15.26 12.27
N ILE A 57 -5.67 -14.22 12.83
CA ILE A 57 -6.38 -14.32 14.11
C ILE A 57 -7.55 -15.30 14.00
N SER A 58 -8.33 -15.25 12.93
CA SER A 58 -9.45 -16.17 12.69
C SER A 58 -8.97 -17.63 12.58
N GLY A 59 -7.83 -17.86 11.95
CA GLY A 59 -7.19 -19.17 11.88
C GLY A 59 -6.78 -19.70 13.26
N ARG A 60 -6.18 -18.84 14.10
CA ARG A 60 -5.80 -19.18 15.49
C ARG A 60 -7.01 -19.45 16.35
N VAL A 61 -8.05 -18.61 16.27
CA VAL A 61 -9.33 -18.82 16.97
C VAL A 61 -9.95 -20.16 16.56
N ASN A 62 -9.97 -20.46 15.26
CA ASN A 62 -10.47 -21.74 14.76
C ASN A 62 -9.64 -22.93 15.30
N GLY A 63 -8.31 -22.78 15.37
CA GLY A 63 -7.43 -23.78 15.98
C GLY A 63 -7.80 -24.06 17.43
N ILE A 64 -8.03 -23.00 18.23
CA ILE A 64 -8.50 -23.11 19.61
C ILE A 64 -9.86 -23.83 19.66
N GLU A 65 -10.80 -23.42 18.80
CA GLU A 65 -12.13 -24.03 18.75
C GLU A 65 -12.09 -25.52 18.39
N VAL A 66 -11.20 -25.91 17.49
CA VAL A 66 -10.98 -27.33 17.15
C VAL A 66 -10.47 -28.11 18.37
N THR A 67 -9.46 -27.58 19.07
CA THR A 67 -8.92 -28.19 20.29
C THR A 67 -9.99 -28.34 21.38
N ILE A 68 -10.76 -27.28 21.61
CA ILE A 68 -11.85 -27.34 22.61
C ILE A 68 -12.93 -28.35 22.17
N ARG A 69 -13.21 -28.46 20.88
CA ARG A 69 -14.11 -29.46 20.33
C ARG A 69 -13.60 -30.87 20.55
N ASP A 70 -12.31 -31.12 20.34
CA ASP A 70 -11.70 -32.42 20.58
C ASP A 70 -11.80 -32.81 22.06
N ILE A 71 -11.65 -31.86 22.98
CA ILE A 71 -11.85 -32.07 24.42
C ILE A 71 -13.32 -32.42 24.68
N ILE A 72 -14.28 -31.64 24.16
CA ILE A 72 -15.71 -31.83 24.40
C ILE A 72 -16.17 -33.18 23.86
N TYR A 73 -15.66 -33.62 22.72
CA TYR A 73 -16.06 -34.87 22.04
C TYR A 73 -15.22 -36.08 22.47
N ASN A 74 -14.31 -35.90 23.41
CA ASN A 74 -13.57 -37.03 23.98
C ASN A 74 -14.51 -38.00 24.71
N SER A 75 -14.55 -39.25 24.26
CA SER A 75 -15.48 -40.27 24.75
C SER A 75 -15.29 -40.55 26.26
N GLU A 76 -14.08 -40.51 26.74
CA GLU A 76 -13.74 -40.69 28.17
C GLU A 76 -14.30 -39.55 28.99
N LEU A 77 -14.09 -38.29 28.56
CA LEU A 77 -14.65 -37.11 29.21
C LEU A 77 -16.19 -37.12 29.21
N GLN A 78 -16.79 -37.48 28.10
CA GLN A 78 -18.25 -37.60 27.97
C GLN A 78 -18.83 -38.63 28.94
N LYS A 79 -18.18 -39.80 29.07
CA LYS A 79 -18.57 -40.84 30.01
C LYS A 79 -18.43 -40.36 31.46
N LEU A 80 -17.31 -39.81 31.85
CA LEU A 80 -17.07 -39.29 33.21
C LEU A 80 -18.07 -38.20 33.60
N LEU A 81 -18.40 -37.25 32.69
CA LEU A 81 -19.39 -36.23 32.94
C LEU A 81 -20.79 -36.82 33.14
N ASN A 82 -21.13 -37.83 32.34
CA ASN A 82 -22.41 -38.49 32.43
C ASN A 82 -22.56 -39.29 33.73
N GLU A 83 -21.55 -40.07 34.12
CA GLU A 83 -21.50 -40.78 35.39
C GLU A 83 -21.63 -39.80 36.56
N ARG A 84 -20.90 -38.68 36.53
CA ARG A 84 -20.97 -37.63 37.57
C ARG A 84 -22.37 -37.01 37.69
N ASN A 85 -23.03 -36.74 36.56
CA ASN A 85 -24.37 -36.13 36.54
C ASN A 85 -25.46 -37.13 37.01
N MET A 86 -25.25 -38.46 36.88
CA MET A 86 -26.18 -39.48 37.39
C MET A 86 -26.05 -39.72 38.88
N GLU A 87 -24.88 -39.43 39.46
CA GLU A 87 -24.61 -39.58 40.89
C GLU A 87 -25.02 -38.36 41.70
N GLU A 88 -25.95 -37.53 41.24
CA GLU A 88 -26.46 -36.34 41.91
C GLU A 88 -26.88 -36.68 43.37
N GLY A 89 -26.04 -36.29 44.37
CA GLY A 89 -26.32 -36.46 45.77
C GLY A 89 -25.52 -37.55 46.52
N GLN A 90 -24.71 -38.36 45.86
CA GLN A 90 -23.74 -39.27 46.48
C GLN A 90 -22.33 -38.74 46.32
N GLU A 91 -21.52 -38.73 47.40
CA GLU A 91 -20.09 -38.52 47.29
C GLU A 91 -19.50 -39.62 46.40
N SER A 92 -19.12 -39.28 45.19
CA SER A 92 -18.49 -40.20 44.24
C SER A 92 -17.24 -40.79 44.90
N LYS A 93 -17.18 -42.14 44.96
CA LYS A 93 -16.10 -42.85 45.64
C LYS A 93 -14.72 -42.65 45.04
N ASP A 94 -14.62 -42.11 43.80
CA ASP A 94 -13.33 -41.88 43.12
C ASP A 94 -13.28 -40.51 42.41
N VAL A 95 -13.53 -39.45 43.14
CA VAL A 95 -13.37 -38.06 42.61
C VAL A 95 -11.95 -37.81 42.16
N TYR A 96 -10.97 -38.44 42.80
CA TYR A 96 -9.57 -38.24 42.44
C TYR A 96 -9.20 -38.89 41.11
N GLY A 97 -9.62 -40.14 40.87
CA GLY A 97 -9.38 -40.85 39.62
C GLY A 97 -10.06 -40.13 38.44
N MET A 98 -11.30 -39.68 38.63
CA MET A 98 -12.04 -38.89 37.63
C MET A 98 -11.31 -37.59 37.30
N ARG A 99 -10.82 -36.86 38.29
CA ARG A 99 -10.06 -35.64 38.13
C ARG A 99 -8.76 -35.85 37.34
N MET A 100 -8.04 -36.94 37.67
CA MET A 100 -6.81 -37.31 36.94
C MET A 100 -7.09 -37.65 35.46
N ALA A 101 -8.13 -38.41 35.19
CA ALA A 101 -8.53 -38.76 33.83
C ALA A 101 -8.93 -37.51 32.99
N VAL A 102 -9.72 -36.60 33.58
CA VAL A 102 -10.09 -35.34 32.96
C VAL A 102 -8.86 -34.49 32.70
N ASN A 103 -7.97 -34.32 33.68
CA ASN A 103 -6.76 -33.52 33.54
C ASN A 103 -5.82 -34.09 32.44
N SER A 104 -5.70 -35.43 32.37
CA SER A 104 -4.87 -36.08 31.35
C SER A 104 -5.42 -35.88 29.95
N SER A 105 -6.75 -35.90 29.79
CA SER A 105 -7.43 -35.64 28.50
C SER A 105 -7.27 -34.20 28.08
N ILE A 106 -7.42 -33.26 29.01
CA ILE A 106 -7.18 -31.82 28.74
C ILE A 106 -5.72 -31.61 28.36
N ALA A 107 -4.76 -32.12 29.07
CA ALA A 107 -3.34 -31.97 28.83
C ALA A 107 -2.92 -32.50 27.46
N ARG A 108 -3.45 -33.67 27.06
CA ARG A 108 -3.21 -34.24 25.72
C ARG A 108 -3.72 -33.34 24.59
N ALA A 109 -4.92 -32.84 24.74
CA ALA A 109 -5.55 -31.98 23.70
C ALA A 109 -4.91 -30.60 23.62
N SER A 110 -4.54 -29.99 24.78
CA SER A 110 -3.98 -28.64 24.83
C SER A 110 -2.48 -28.58 24.51
N SER A 111 -1.75 -29.68 24.53
CA SER A 111 -0.31 -29.73 24.28
C SER A 111 0.10 -29.21 22.89
N SER A 112 -0.80 -29.19 21.94
CA SER A 112 -0.55 -28.68 20.60
C SER A 112 -0.73 -27.17 20.43
N LEU A 113 -1.29 -26.47 21.44
CA LEU A 113 -1.62 -25.05 21.36
C LEU A 113 -1.10 -24.27 22.57
N TYR A 114 0.06 -23.65 22.39
CA TYR A 114 0.72 -22.79 23.40
C TYR A 114 -0.09 -21.54 23.76
N MET A 115 -1.17 -21.23 23.01
CA MET A 115 -2.03 -20.05 23.25
C MET A 115 -3.06 -20.29 24.35
N ILE A 116 -3.35 -21.54 24.70
CA ILE A 116 -4.30 -21.86 25.76
C ILE A 116 -3.55 -21.83 27.11
N ASP A 117 -3.93 -20.88 27.93
CA ASP A 117 -3.31 -20.66 29.25
C ASP A 117 -3.88 -21.62 30.30
N ASN A 118 -5.19 -21.78 30.35
CA ASN A 118 -5.84 -22.72 31.24
C ASN A 118 -7.15 -23.27 30.67
N ILE A 119 -7.53 -24.46 31.09
CA ILE A 119 -8.81 -25.10 30.77
C ILE A 119 -9.38 -25.66 32.06
N ALA A 120 -10.66 -25.42 32.30
CA ALA A 120 -11.41 -26.02 33.40
C ALA A 120 -12.72 -26.62 32.87
N VAL A 121 -13.08 -27.79 33.36
CA VAL A 121 -14.31 -28.50 33.04
C VAL A 121 -15.21 -28.51 34.28
N PHE A 122 -16.44 -28.07 34.06
CA PHE A 122 -17.49 -28.05 35.07
C PHE A 122 -18.63 -29.01 34.66
N ALA A 123 -19.14 -29.75 35.64
CA ALA A 123 -20.32 -30.58 35.46
C ALA A 123 -21.61 -29.73 35.43
N LYS A 124 -22.74 -30.37 35.15
CA LYS A 124 -24.06 -29.74 35.09
C LYS A 124 -24.47 -29.11 36.44
N ASP A 125 -24.06 -29.67 37.56
CA ASP A 125 -24.29 -29.15 38.90
C ASP A 125 -23.40 -27.92 39.24
N GLY A 126 -22.53 -27.54 38.31
CA GLY A 126 -21.61 -26.43 38.47
C GLY A 126 -20.33 -26.76 39.21
N SER A 127 -20.14 -27.99 39.65
CA SER A 127 -18.91 -28.43 40.28
C SER A 127 -17.76 -28.53 39.26
N MET A 128 -16.57 -28.10 39.64
CA MET A 128 -15.37 -28.27 38.83
C MET A 128 -14.85 -29.73 38.95
N ILE A 129 -14.73 -30.37 37.80
CA ILE A 129 -14.27 -31.75 37.71
C ILE A 129 -12.78 -31.83 37.50
N GLY A 130 -12.22 -30.97 36.67
CA GLY A 130 -10.80 -30.95 36.39
C GLY A 130 -10.35 -29.63 35.76
N SER A 131 -9.03 -29.38 35.81
CA SER A 131 -8.42 -28.21 35.20
C SER A 131 -6.96 -28.50 34.86
N LEU A 132 -6.43 -27.78 33.86
CA LEU A 132 -5.02 -27.91 33.44
C LEU A 132 -4.07 -27.41 34.53
N TYR A 133 -4.41 -26.27 35.15
CA TYR A 133 -3.68 -25.69 36.28
C TYR A 133 -4.63 -25.44 37.46
N GLU A 134 -4.08 -25.15 38.65
CA GLU A 134 -4.89 -24.84 39.80
C GLU A 134 -5.84 -23.66 39.52
N PHE A 135 -7.11 -23.96 39.53
CA PHE A 135 -8.15 -22.97 39.45
C PHE A 135 -8.47 -22.50 40.86
N ASN A 136 -8.10 -21.30 41.23
CA ASN A 136 -8.15 -20.78 42.62
C ASN A 136 -9.60 -20.49 43.09
N THR A 137 -10.59 -21.29 42.68
CA THR A 137 -11.98 -21.05 43.04
C THR A 137 -12.74 -22.34 43.35
N LEU A 138 -13.18 -22.41 44.55
CA LEU A 138 -14.17 -23.40 45.06
C LEU A 138 -15.62 -23.07 44.64
N LYS A 139 -15.82 -22.08 43.75
CA LYS A 139 -17.15 -21.63 43.31
C LYS A 139 -17.71 -22.56 42.27
N LYS A 140 -19.05 -22.80 42.33
CA LYS A 140 -19.78 -23.47 41.26
C LYS A 140 -19.88 -22.58 40.02
N SER A 141 -20.02 -23.18 38.85
CA SER A 141 -20.11 -22.45 37.59
C SER A 141 -21.20 -21.39 37.57
N ALA A 142 -22.35 -21.66 38.20
CA ALA A 142 -23.49 -20.75 38.30
C ALA A 142 -23.22 -19.47 39.14
N GLU A 143 -22.18 -19.47 39.98
CA GLU A 143 -21.78 -18.30 40.77
C GLU A 143 -20.88 -17.32 39.98
N TYR A 144 -20.49 -17.68 38.74
CA TYR A 144 -19.68 -16.82 37.90
C TYR A 144 -20.56 -15.95 37.00
N SER A 145 -20.17 -14.72 36.82
CA SER A 145 -20.89 -13.75 35.99
C SER A 145 -21.04 -14.16 34.53
N TRP A 146 -20.19 -15.09 34.05
CA TRP A 146 -20.25 -15.59 32.68
C TRP A 146 -21.31 -16.68 32.45
N PHE A 147 -21.82 -17.31 33.51
CA PHE A 147 -22.76 -18.43 33.41
C PHE A 147 -24.05 -18.05 32.68
N GLU A 148 -24.64 -16.90 33.01
CA GLU A 148 -25.85 -16.41 32.31
C GLU A 148 -25.59 -16.15 30.81
N LYS A 149 -24.41 -15.66 30.47
CA LYS A 149 -24.05 -15.41 29.07
C LYS A 149 -23.93 -16.74 28.29
N MET A 150 -23.32 -17.72 28.91
CA MET A 150 -23.19 -19.07 28.37
C MET A 150 -24.59 -19.71 28.19
N ASP A 151 -25.45 -19.57 29.20
CA ASP A 151 -26.77 -20.21 29.16
C ASP A 151 -27.65 -19.67 28.02
N ARG A 152 -27.53 -18.39 27.70
CA ARG A 152 -28.20 -17.77 26.58
C ARG A 152 -27.59 -18.14 25.22
N SER A 153 -26.41 -18.75 25.17
CA SER A 153 -25.77 -19.19 23.94
C SER A 153 -26.43 -20.49 23.43
N LYS A 154 -26.60 -20.61 22.12
CA LYS A 154 -27.13 -21.80 21.47
C LYS A 154 -26.11 -22.95 21.36
N GLY A 155 -25.07 -22.97 22.21
CA GLY A 155 -23.95 -23.93 22.17
C GLY A 155 -22.73 -23.41 21.41
N GLU A 156 -22.75 -22.16 20.97
CA GLU A 156 -21.55 -21.47 20.44
C GLU A 156 -20.60 -21.09 21.56
N THR A 157 -19.34 -20.91 21.22
CA THR A 157 -18.32 -20.41 22.16
C THR A 157 -18.62 -18.95 22.50
N VAL A 158 -18.72 -18.65 23.79
CA VAL A 158 -18.96 -17.30 24.29
C VAL A 158 -17.64 -16.74 24.80
N TRP A 159 -17.11 -15.75 24.09
CA TRP A 159 -15.92 -15.01 24.50
C TRP A 159 -16.30 -13.93 25.51
N LEU A 160 -15.57 -13.90 26.60
CA LEU A 160 -15.88 -13.05 27.76
C LEU A 160 -14.99 -11.80 27.73
N SER A 161 -15.39 -10.81 26.95
CA SER A 161 -14.63 -9.55 26.81
C SER A 161 -14.42 -8.79 28.13
N ASP A 162 -15.22 -9.09 29.14
CA ASP A 162 -15.13 -8.50 30.48
C ASP A 162 -14.03 -9.12 31.35
N THR A 163 -13.44 -10.23 30.91
CA THR A 163 -12.46 -11.02 31.69
C THR A 163 -11.03 -10.83 31.24
N ILE A 164 -10.76 -9.73 30.54
CA ILE A 164 -9.39 -9.40 30.16
C ILE A 164 -8.62 -8.99 31.43
N HIS A 165 -7.62 -9.78 31.80
CA HIS A 165 -6.80 -9.53 32.97
C HIS A 165 -5.33 -9.92 32.73
N LYS A 166 -4.46 -9.40 33.57
CA LYS A 166 -3.05 -9.84 33.61
C LYS A 166 -2.95 -11.17 34.29
N SER A 167 -2.50 -12.18 33.58
CA SER A 167 -2.04 -13.45 34.18
C SER A 167 -0.53 -13.47 34.28
N ARG A 168 -0.02 -14.32 35.14
CA ARG A 168 1.43 -14.53 35.33
C ARG A 168 1.73 -16.01 35.13
N ASP A 169 2.61 -16.26 34.17
CA ASP A 169 3.21 -17.60 33.99
C ASP A 169 4.71 -17.61 34.36
N ASN A 170 5.39 -18.68 33.98
CA ASN A 170 6.84 -18.84 34.22
C ASN A 170 7.70 -17.88 33.38
N TYR A 171 7.10 -17.24 32.33
CA TYR A 171 7.78 -16.36 31.39
C TYR A 171 7.50 -14.89 31.65
N GLY A 172 6.52 -14.58 32.53
CA GLY A 172 6.21 -13.20 32.89
C GLY A 172 4.71 -12.90 32.99
N TYR A 173 4.36 -11.62 32.81
CA TYR A 173 2.96 -11.18 32.79
C TYR A 173 2.49 -11.07 31.34
N HIS A 174 1.36 -11.69 31.05
CA HIS A 174 0.66 -11.59 29.77
C HIS A 174 -0.82 -11.29 29.96
N MET A 175 -1.45 -10.78 28.92
CA MET A 175 -2.89 -10.52 28.92
C MET A 175 -3.63 -11.79 28.53
N THR A 176 -4.70 -12.12 29.26
CA THR A 176 -5.54 -13.28 28.95
C THR A 176 -6.98 -12.86 28.74
N ILE A 177 -7.68 -13.63 27.94
CA ILE A 177 -9.14 -13.57 27.77
C ILE A 177 -9.74 -14.94 28.03
N SER A 178 -10.93 -14.95 28.60
CA SER A 178 -11.64 -16.19 28.87
C SER A 178 -12.74 -16.44 27.86
N ALA A 179 -13.04 -17.71 27.65
CA ALA A 179 -14.20 -18.14 26.88
C ALA A 179 -14.82 -19.38 27.52
N VAL A 180 -16.08 -19.60 27.20
CA VAL A 180 -16.86 -20.73 27.74
C VAL A 180 -17.68 -21.40 26.63
N LYS A 181 -17.81 -22.73 26.70
CA LYS A 181 -18.60 -23.52 25.76
C LYS A 181 -19.32 -24.62 26.47
N LYS A 182 -20.60 -24.84 26.13
CA LYS A 182 -21.40 -25.93 26.66
C LYS A 182 -20.92 -27.29 26.15
N ILE A 183 -20.93 -28.28 27.03
CA ILE A 183 -20.71 -29.68 26.69
C ILE A 183 -22.07 -30.35 26.58
N ARG A 184 -22.34 -30.96 25.42
CA ARG A 184 -23.58 -31.71 25.18
C ARG A 184 -23.25 -33.17 24.87
N SER A 185 -24.12 -34.07 25.27
CA SER A 185 -23.98 -35.50 24.98
C SER A 185 -24.00 -35.74 23.47
N ILE A 186 -23.03 -36.52 22.98
CA ILE A 186 -22.90 -36.93 21.59
C ILE A 186 -23.53 -38.30 21.31
N SER A 187 -23.87 -39.03 22.34
CA SER A 187 -24.47 -40.37 22.21
C SER A 187 -25.66 -40.53 23.13
N SER A 188 -26.57 -41.45 22.83
CA SER A 188 -27.65 -41.89 23.71
C SER A 188 -27.22 -43.06 24.60
N MET A 189 -25.92 -43.37 24.67
CA MET A 189 -25.41 -44.43 25.53
C MET A 189 -25.33 -43.93 26.96
N ASP A 190 -25.41 -44.81 27.91
CA ASP A 190 -25.26 -44.56 29.35
C ASP A 190 -26.32 -43.64 30.01
N GLY A 191 -27.57 -43.66 29.49
CA GLY A 191 -28.72 -43.03 30.15
C GLY A 191 -28.92 -41.53 29.84
N SER A 192 -27.98 -40.85 29.10
CA SER A 192 -28.19 -39.48 28.63
C SER A 192 -28.92 -39.48 27.29
N ARG A 193 -29.64 -38.38 27.02
CA ARG A 193 -30.23 -38.13 25.70
C ARG A 193 -29.23 -37.40 24.83
N MET A 194 -29.14 -37.79 23.54
CA MET A 194 -28.32 -37.04 22.59
C MET A 194 -28.66 -35.53 22.59
N GLY A 195 -27.67 -34.68 22.74
CA GLY A 195 -27.84 -33.23 22.84
C GLY A 195 -28.13 -32.70 24.26
N GLU A 196 -28.28 -33.59 25.27
CA GLU A 196 -28.46 -33.19 26.67
C GLU A 196 -27.19 -32.46 27.18
N GLU A 197 -27.40 -31.44 28.00
CA GLU A 197 -26.31 -30.66 28.59
C GLU A 197 -25.62 -31.48 29.70
N LEU A 198 -24.33 -31.71 29.57
CA LEU A 198 -23.49 -32.44 30.51
C LEU A 198 -22.68 -31.50 31.39
N GLY A 199 -22.40 -30.27 30.96
CA GLY A 199 -21.59 -29.32 31.67
C GLY A 199 -21.05 -28.24 30.74
N CYS A 200 -19.92 -27.66 31.10
CA CYS A 200 -19.23 -26.68 30.29
C CYS A 200 -17.71 -26.73 30.41
N VAL A 201 -17.05 -26.26 29.36
CA VAL A 201 -15.61 -25.99 29.38
C VAL A 201 -15.41 -24.49 29.48
N TYR A 202 -14.66 -24.06 30.45
CA TYR A 202 -14.12 -22.71 30.58
C TYR A 202 -12.66 -22.74 30.21
N PHE A 203 -12.20 -21.83 29.42
CA PHE A 203 -10.79 -21.77 29.04
C PHE A 203 -10.30 -20.33 28.94
N THR A 204 -9.02 -20.16 29.23
CA THR A 204 -8.33 -18.88 29.11
C THR A 204 -7.31 -18.94 28.00
N VAL A 205 -7.18 -17.88 27.26
CA VAL A 205 -6.30 -17.77 26.10
C VAL A 205 -5.35 -16.60 26.31
N ASN A 206 -4.08 -16.82 26.04
CA ASN A 206 -3.07 -15.79 26.01
C ASN A 206 -3.32 -14.88 24.79
N LEU A 207 -3.62 -13.60 25.06
CA LEU A 207 -3.90 -12.62 24.03
C LEU A 207 -2.68 -12.29 23.19
N ASP A 208 -1.49 -12.26 23.79
CA ASP A 208 -0.26 -11.94 23.07
C ASP A 208 0.04 -13.03 22.04
N GLY A 209 -0.15 -14.31 22.44
CA GLY A 209 -0.07 -15.45 21.52
C GLY A 209 -1.17 -15.48 20.46
N LEU A 210 -2.41 -15.12 20.83
CA LEU A 210 -3.55 -15.11 19.92
C LEU A 210 -3.41 -13.99 18.87
N LEU A 211 -3.05 -12.80 19.31
CA LEU A 211 -2.99 -11.61 18.46
C LEU A 211 -1.67 -11.50 17.71
N ASN A 212 -0.56 -11.95 18.32
CA ASN A 212 0.78 -12.04 17.74
C ASN A 212 1.19 -10.83 16.90
N PHE A 213 1.31 -9.69 17.56
CA PHE A 213 1.76 -8.46 16.91
C PHE A 213 3.29 -8.32 16.86
N GLU A 214 4.04 -9.12 17.63
CA GLU A 214 5.50 -8.95 17.80
C GLU A 214 6.32 -9.38 16.57
N GLN A 215 5.83 -10.27 15.72
CA GLN A 215 6.67 -10.92 14.69
C GLN A 215 6.53 -10.36 13.26
N GLU A 216 5.56 -9.52 12.95
CA GLU A 216 5.19 -9.37 11.52
C GLU A 216 5.36 -7.99 10.89
N TYR A 217 5.63 -6.92 11.61
CA TYR A 217 5.52 -5.58 11.01
C TYR A 217 6.82 -4.78 10.95
N THR A 218 7.84 -5.33 10.29
CA THR A 218 9.04 -4.59 9.86
C THR A 218 8.86 -3.79 8.56
N GLY A 219 7.66 -3.81 7.95
CA GLY A 219 7.42 -3.23 6.62
C GLY A 219 7.22 -1.71 6.56
N SER A 220 6.84 -1.05 7.64
CA SER A 220 6.90 0.41 7.80
C SER A 220 6.88 0.73 9.30
N GLU A 221 7.92 1.39 9.78
CA GLU A 221 8.11 1.77 11.20
C GLU A 221 6.93 2.55 11.80
N ASP A 222 6.07 3.12 10.98
CA ASP A 222 5.01 4.03 11.39
C ASP A 222 3.60 3.41 11.37
N ARG A 223 3.46 2.14 10.93
CA ARG A 223 2.16 1.46 10.90
C ARG A 223 1.82 0.92 12.27
N LYS A 224 0.68 1.34 12.82
CA LYS A 224 0.15 0.85 14.09
C LYS A 224 -1.09 0.00 13.84
N MET A 225 -1.11 -1.19 14.41
CA MET A 225 -2.28 -2.05 14.40
C MET A 225 -2.74 -2.32 15.82
N MET A 226 -4.05 -2.45 16.00
CA MET A 226 -4.64 -2.80 17.28
C MET A 226 -5.94 -3.58 17.09
N VAL A 227 -6.29 -4.36 18.08
CA VAL A 227 -7.59 -5.03 18.19
C VAL A 227 -8.37 -4.39 19.32
N VAL A 228 -9.63 -4.07 19.05
CA VAL A 228 -10.56 -3.52 20.04
C VAL A 228 -11.78 -4.42 20.20
N ASN A 229 -12.31 -4.50 21.43
CA ASN A 229 -13.53 -5.23 21.71
C ASN A 229 -14.79 -4.42 21.35
N GLU A 230 -15.97 -4.99 21.62
CA GLU A 230 -17.28 -4.36 21.42
C GLU A 230 -17.49 -3.06 22.23
N ARG A 231 -16.71 -2.85 23.30
CA ARG A 231 -16.69 -1.64 24.13
C ARG A 231 -15.62 -0.66 23.72
N TYR A 232 -14.97 -0.91 22.58
CA TYR A 232 -13.86 -0.12 22.08
C TYR A 232 -12.63 -0.04 23.00
N GLN A 233 -12.44 -1.03 23.89
CA GLN A 233 -11.23 -1.16 24.66
C GLN A 233 -10.17 -1.86 23.81
N ILE A 234 -8.96 -1.36 23.85
CA ILE A 234 -7.81 -1.95 23.16
C ILE A 234 -7.44 -3.23 23.89
N ILE A 235 -7.54 -4.37 23.19
CA ILE A 235 -7.25 -5.69 23.72
C ILE A 235 -5.76 -5.99 23.54
N GLY A 236 -5.18 -5.57 22.43
CA GLY A 236 -3.77 -5.71 22.11
C GLY A 236 -3.43 -4.97 20.82
N GLY A 237 -2.16 -4.75 20.59
CA GLY A 237 -1.70 -4.02 19.42
C GLY A 237 -0.19 -3.88 19.38
N THR A 238 0.31 -3.20 18.37
CA THR A 238 1.74 -2.89 18.23
C THR A 238 2.26 -1.88 19.27
N ASP A 239 1.39 -1.25 20.04
CA ASP A 239 1.72 -0.31 21.11
C ASP A 239 1.13 -0.80 22.45
N ASP A 240 1.86 -1.65 23.14
CA ASP A 240 1.43 -2.29 24.41
C ASP A 240 1.04 -1.30 25.51
N LYS A 241 1.57 -0.07 25.47
CA LYS A 241 1.25 0.96 26.47
C LYS A 241 -0.22 1.39 26.43
N LYS A 242 -0.90 1.14 25.34
CA LYS A 242 -2.32 1.48 25.14
C LYS A 242 -3.27 0.33 25.47
N ASN A 243 -2.78 -0.87 25.75
CA ASN A 243 -3.60 -2.02 26.09
C ASN A 243 -4.47 -1.71 27.33
N GLY A 244 -5.75 -2.06 27.26
CA GLY A 244 -6.73 -1.79 28.30
C GLY A 244 -7.34 -0.37 28.28
N THR A 245 -6.82 0.55 27.48
CA THR A 245 -7.41 1.89 27.32
C THR A 245 -8.56 1.87 26.32
N THR A 246 -9.47 2.88 26.41
CA THR A 246 -10.60 2.97 25.49
C THR A 246 -10.17 3.74 24.24
N PHE A 247 -10.37 3.14 23.08
CA PHE A 247 -10.17 3.80 21.79
C PHE A 247 -11.24 4.85 21.58
N LYS A 248 -10.86 6.05 21.09
CA LYS A 248 -11.82 7.13 20.83
C LYS A 248 -12.86 6.71 19.80
N THR A 249 -14.10 6.55 20.23
CA THR A 249 -15.20 5.89 19.51
C THR A 249 -15.76 6.64 18.30
N ARG A 250 -15.24 7.82 17.97
CA ARG A 250 -15.77 8.67 16.88
C ARG A 250 -15.79 7.97 15.51
N PHE A 251 -15.02 6.92 15.36
CA PHE A 251 -14.72 6.24 14.11
C PHE A 251 -15.61 5.03 13.79
N LEU A 252 -16.19 4.39 14.81
CA LEU A 252 -16.94 3.15 14.63
C LEU A 252 -18.46 3.36 14.47
N LYS A 253 -18.94 4.60 14.54
CA LYS A 253 -20.37 4.91 14.43
C LYS A 253 -20.94 4.82 13.01
N ASN A 254 -20.10 4.77 11.97
CA ASN A 254 -20.55 4.61 10.57
C ASN A 254 -19.78 3.48 9.88
N PRO A 255 -20.18 2.21 10.07
CA PRO A 255 -19.57 1.09 9.37
C PRO A 255 -20.13 1.02 7.95
N VAL A 256 -19.63 1.84 7.04
CA VAL A 256 -19.90 1.68 5.61
C VAL A 256 -18.63 1.17 4.97
N ASN A 257 -18.62 -0.13 4.62
CA ASN A 257 -17.69 -0.79 3.73
C ASN A 257 -16.19 -0.42 3.92
N ASN A 258 -15.50 -1.01 4.90
CA ASN A 258 -14.04 -0.96 5.01
C ASN A 258 -13.44 0.44 4.92
N MET A 259 -14.02 1.43 5.59
CA MET A 259 -13.75 2.83 5.30
C MET A 259 -12.70 3.51 6.14
N TYR A 260 -12.13 4.50 5.47
CA TYR A 260 -11.33 5.60 5.99
C TYR A 260 -12.06 6.42 7.03
N ILE A 261 -11.34 6.77 8.06
CA ILE A 261 -11.65 7.94 8.83
C ILE A 261 -10.34 8.68 9.02
N ILE A 262 -10.30 9.89 8.47
CA ILE A 262 -9.26 10.87 8.78
C ILE A 262 -9.66 11.47 10.10
N ASP A 263 -8.85 11.32 11.13
CA ASP A 263 -8.98 12.14 12.32
C ASP A 263 -8.44 13.53 11.97
N ASP A 264 -9.33 14.52 11.88
CA ASP A 264 -8.97 15.90 11.53
C ASP A 264 -7.92 16.48 12.49
N ASP A 265 -7.83 15.97 13.70
CA ASP A 265 -6.87 16.44 14.71
C ASP A 265 -5.47 15.84 14.58
N GLN A 266 -5.32 14.62 14.03
CA GLN A 266 -4.04 13.91 13.98
C GLN A 266 -3.55 13.54 12.58
N LYS A 267 -4.37 13.76 11.54
CA LYS A 267 -4.05 13.42 10.14
C LYS A 267 -3.54 11.98 9.98
N GLU A 268 -4.23 11.03 10.60
CA GLU A 268 -3.94 9.61 10.49
C GLU A 268 -4.95 8.93 9.56
N LEU A 269 -4.45 8.01 8.74
CA LEU A 269 -5.29 7.17 7.88
C LEU A 269 -5.66 5.91 8.65
N PHE A 270 -6.95 5.70 8.88
CA PHE A 270 -7.48 4.53 9.57
C PHE A 270 -8.14 3.56 8.60
N THR A 271 -7.91 2.28 8.83
CA THR A 271 -8.63 1.20 8.18
C THR A 271 -9.04 0.21 9.24
N TYR A 272 -10.25 -0.30 9.20
CA TYR A 272 -10.70 -1.30 10.16
C TYR A 272 -11.43 -2.46 9.47
N GLY A 273 -11.41 -3.61 10.13
CA GLY A 273 -12.17 -4.80 9.73
C GLY A 273 -12.80 -5.45 10.96
N LYS A 274 -14.01 -6.00 10.82
CA LYS A 274 -14.64 -6.81 11.86
C LYS A 274 -14.04 -8.21 11.83
N LEU A 275 -13.67 -8.74 12.99
CA LEU A 275 -13.24 -10.11 13.12
C LEU A 275 -14.42 -11.07 12.85
N SER A 276 -14.24 -12.07 11.98
CA SER A 276 -15.33 -12.84 11.37
C SER A 276 -15.73 -13.93 12.28
N GLN A 277 -15.70 -14.21 13.37
CA GLN A 277 -16.24 -15.33 14.17
C GLN A 277 -16.73 -14.86 15.51
N ASN A 278 -18.03 -14.90 15.73
CA ASN A 278 -18.71 -14.78 17.03
C ASN A 278 -18.11 -13.79 18.06
N MET A 279 -16.98 -13.14 17.69
CA MET A 279 -16.31 -12.08 18.41
C MET A 279 -16.70 -10.74 17.78
N ASN A 280 -17.36 -9.87 18.54
CA ASN A 280 -17.62 -8.50 18.11
C ASN A 280 -16.36 -7.63 18.29
N TRP A 281 -15.23 -8.09 17.77
CA TRP A 281 -13.96 -7.39 17.80
C TRP A 281 -13.66 -6.74 16.46
N TYR A 282 -12.86 -5.70 16.50
CA TYR A 282 -12.45 -4.97 15.32
C TYR A 282 -10.93 -4.83 15.30
N ILE A 283 -10.36 -5.08 14.14
CA ILE A 283 -8.95 -4.82 13.86
C ILE A 283 -8.87 -3.42 13.27
N ILE A 284 -8.01 -2.59 13.82
CA ILE A 284 -7.77 -1.21 13.36
C ILE A 284 -6.33 -1.11 12.92
N CYS A 285 -6.12 -0.59 11.72
CA CYS A 285 -4.80 -0.25 11.18
C CYS A 285 -4.72 1.26 11.00
N MET A 286 -3.68 1.89 11.54
CA MET A 286 -3.45 3.33 11.50
C MET A 286 -2.10 3.61 10.86
N VAL A 287 -2.05 4.61 9.98
CA VAL A 287 -0.82 5.12 9.37
C VAL A 287 -0.87 6.64 9.38
N PRO A 288 0.13 7.33 9.95
CA PRO A 288 0.21 8.77 9.89
C PRO A 288 0.31 9.26 8.44
N GLU A 289 -0.43 10.31 8.08
CA GLU A 289 -0.39 10.88 6.72
C GLU A 289 1.02 11.34 6.36
N GLN A 290 1.78 11.81 7.33
CA GLN A 290 3.17 12.21 7.13
C GLN A 290 4.06 11.08 6.61
N SER A 291 3.85 9.85 7.07
CA SER A 291 4.62 8.68 6.63
C SER A 291 4.26 8.28 5.20
N ILE A 292 2.99 8.43 4.82
CA ILE A 292 2.53 8.23 3.45
C ILE A 292 3.18 9.26 2.53
N LEU A 293 3.27 10.51 3.00
CA LEU A 293 3.80 11.63 2.23
C LEU A 293 5.34 11.68 2.22
N LYS A 294 6.03 11.06 3.17
CA LYS A 294 7.51 11.10 3.27
C LYS A 294 8.18 10.62 1.98
N ASN A 295 7.79 9.44 1.50
CA ASN A 295 8.30 8.89 0.24
C ASN A 295 7.86 9.72 -0.97
N PHE A 296 6.70 10.35 -0.88
CA PHE A 296 6.17 11.26 -1.87
C PHE A 296 6.98 12.56 -1.97
N TYR A 297 7.39 13.16 -0.85
CA TYR A 297 8.25 14.35 -0.85
C TYR A 297 9.61 14.09 -1.49
N MET A 298 10.20 12.91 -1.26
CA MET A 298 11.43 12.53 -1.95
C MET A 298 11.24 12.42 -3.46
N SER A 299 10.14 11.83 -3.90
CA SER A 299 9.81 11.75 -5.35
C SER A 299 9.58 13.14 -5.96
N ILE A 300 8.89 14.03 -5.25
CA ILE A 300 8.69 15.42 -5.69
C ILE A 300 10.04 16.16 -5.78
N LEU A 301 10.90 15.99 -4.77
CA LEU A 301 12.22 16.61 -4.76
C LEU A 301 13.04 16.16 -5.97
N ILE A 302 13.05 14.87 -6.26
CA ILE A 302 13.73 14.31 -7.44
C ILE A 302 13.14 14.89 -8.73
N CYS A 303 11.82 14.93 -8.86
CA CYS A 303 11.14 15.53 -10.02
C CYS A 303 11.46 17.03 -10.14
N ALA A 304 11.50 17.77 -9.02
CA ALA A 304 11.86 19.18 -9.02
C ALA A 304 13.30 19.40 -9.47
N VAL A 305 14.24 18.61 -8.98
CA VAL A 305 15.66 18.68 -9.39
C VAL A 305 15.80 18.37 -10.88
N ILE A 306 15.15 17.30 -11.37
CA ILE A 306 15.16 16.95 -12.79
C ILE A 306 14.55 18.09 -13.62
N SER A 307 13.44 18.68 -13.18
CA SER A 307 12.78 19.81 -13.85
C SER A 307 13.70 21.03 -13.93
N VAL A 308 14.40 21.34 -12.86
CA VAL A 308 15.37 22.46 -12.85
C VAL A 308 16.54 22.19 -13.81
N LEU A 309 17.08 20.98 -13.80
CA LEU A 309 18.16 20.60 -14.73
C LEU A 309 17.71 20.67 -16.20
N LEU A 310 16.50 20.22 -16.49
CA LEU A 310 15.90 20.34 -17.82
C LEU A 310 15.69 21.80 -18.22
N LEU A 311 15.20 22.66 -17.31
CA LEU A 311 15.05 24.10 -17.57
C LEU A 311 16.39 24.77 -17.88
N ILE A 312 17.44 24.46 -17.10
CA ILE A 312 18.79 24.98 -17.35
C ILE A 312 19.34 24.48 -18.69
N GLY A 313 19.25 23.19 -18.96
CA GLY A 313 19.68 22.62 -20.22
C GLY A 313 18.98 23.22 -21.42
N PHE A 314 17.65 23.40 -21.31
CA PHE A 314 16.87 24.03 -22.36
C PHE A 314 17.18 25.52 -22.52
N LEU A 315 17.41 26.25 -21.41
CA LEU A 315 17.83 27.64 -21.48
C LEU A 315 19.13 27.78 -22.27
N LEU A 316 20.11 26.92 -22.00
CA LEU A 316 21.39 26.92 -22.73
C LEU A 316 21.19 26.63 -24.22
N VAL A 317 20.37 25.65 -24.55
CA VAL A 317 20.03 25.33 -25.94
C VAL A 317 19.28 26.48 -26.63
N SER A 318 18.29 27.07 -25.92
CA SER A 318 17.50 28.21 -26.43
C SER A 318 18.38 29.44 -26.66
N LEU A 319 19.30 29.75 -25.75
CA LEU A 319 20.27 30.83 -25.92
C LEU A 319 21.15 30.61 -27.14
N ARG A 320 21.67 29.38 -27.31
CA ARG A 320 22.51 29.01 -28.44
C ARG A 320 21.74 29.10 -29.77
N ASN A 321 20.52 28.58 -29.80
CA ASN A 321 19.67 28.63 -30.98
C ASN A 321 19.23 30.06 -31.35
N ALA A 322 18.87 30.87 -30.33
CA ALA A 322 18.51 32.26 -30.53
C ALA A 322 19.71 33.08 -31.05
N GLU A 323 20.90 32.78 -30.60
CA GLU A 323 22.12 33.43 -31.08
C GLU A 323 22.50 32.96 -32.48
N SER A 324 22.42 31.67 -32.73
CA SER A 324 22.64 31.06 -34.05
C SER A 324 21.74 31.62 -35.17
N ILE A 325 20.47 31.94 -34.81
CA ILE A 325 19.51 32.50 -35.77
C ILE A 325 19.59 34.03 -35.82
N SER A 326 19.69 34.71 -34.68
CA SER A 326 19.61 36.17 -34.61
C SER A 326 20.89 36.88 -35.10
N ARG A 327 22.03 36.24 -34.92
CA ARG A 327 23.33 36.85 -35.33
C ARG A 327 23.47 36.95 -36.83
N PRO A 328 23.22 35.89 -37.61
CA PRO A 328 23.23 35.98 -39.08
C PRO A 328 22.14 36.90 -39.62
N VAL A 329 20.94 36.89 -39.02
CA VAL A 329 19.84 37.79 -39.45
C VAL A 329 20.22 39.24 -39.25
N ARG A 330 20.85 39.63 -38.14
CA ARG A 330 21.35 41.00 -37.97
C ARG A 330 22.47 41.35 -38.92
N LEU A 331 23.27 40.38 -39.30
CA LEU A 331 24.31 40.61 -40.29
C LEU A 331 23.72 40.84 -41.68
N LEU A 332 22.69 40.07 -42.03
CA LEU A 332 21.94 40.27 -43.25
C LEU A 332 21.26 41.64 -43.30
N GLU A 333 20.64 42.08 -42.20
CA GLU A 333 20.08 43.44 -42.04
C GLU A 333 21.11 44.53 -42.38
N LYS A 334 22.30 44.41 -41.80
CA LYS A 334 23.40 45.31 -42.11
C LYS A 334 23.81 45.29 -43.58
N LYS A 335 23.83 44.10 -44.19
CA LYS A 335 24.13 43.95 -45.62
C LYS A 335 23.02 44.53 -46.49
N CYS A 336 21.73 44.36 -46.11
CA CYS A 336 20.62 45.03 -46.76
C CYS A 336 20.75 46.55 -46.71
N GLU A 337 21.19 47.11 -45.58
CA GLU A 337 21.45 48.57 -45.49
C GLU A 337 22.60 49.00 -46.42
N LEU A 338 23.60 48.15 -46.58
CA LEU A 338 24.69 48.41 -47.54
C LEU A 338 24.20 48.39 -48.99
N VAL A 339 23.36 47.41 -49.34
CA VAL A 339 22.73 47.35 -50.68
C VAL A 339 21.83 48.55 -50.93
N ALA A 340 21.00 48.95 -49.95
CA ALA A 340 20.15 50.14 -50.04
C ALA A 340 20.96 51.44 -50.19
N LYS A 341 22.23 51.42 -49.73
CA LYS A 341 23.20 52.50 -49.90
C LYS A 341 24.02 52.38 -51.18
N GLY A 342 23.65 51.47 -52.09
CA GLY A 342 24.35 51.27 -53.36
C GLY A 342 25.68 50.53 -53.30
N ARG A 343 25.95 49.85 -52.19
CA ARG A 343 27.14 49.02 -52.04
C ARG A 343 26.77 47.55 -52.25
N PHE A 344 27.06 47.02 -53.44
CA PHE A 344 26.68 45.66 -53.83
C PHE A 344 27.80 44.63 -53.65
N ASP A 345 28.96 45.03 -53.17
CA ASP A 345 30.07 44.12 -52.85
C ASP A 345 29.79 43.38 -51.55
N ILE A 346 29.08 42.25 -51.68
CA ILE A 346 28.69 41.40 -50.53
C ILE A 346 29.46 40.12 -50.58
N ARG A 347 30.33 39.92 -49.59
CA ARG A 347 31.05 38.68 -49.42
C ARG A 347 30.12 37.59 -48.82
N ASN A 348 30.25 36.34 -49.31
CA ASN A 348 29.58 35.20 -48.73
C ASN A 348 30.13 34.98 -47.31
N GLU A 349 29.20 34.79 -46.34
CA GLU A 349 29.49 34.39 -44.99
C GLU A 349 28.80 33.07 -44.68
N ASN A 350 29.50 32.23 -43.92
CA ASN A 350 28.99 30.93 -43.55
C ASN A 350 28.46 31.02 -42.10
N SER A 351 27.15 30.84 -41.95
CA SER A 351 26.48 30.87 -40.62
C SER A 351 26.43 29.51 -39.97
N GLY A 352 26.73 28.43 -40.70
CA GLY A 352 26.59 27.05 -40.28
C GLY A 352 25.13 26.55 -40.30
N ILE A 353 24.19 27.36 -40.81
CA ILE A 353 22.79 26.98 -40.98
C ILE A 353 22.51 27.03 -42.51
N LEU A 354 22.22 25.89 -43.09
CA LEU A 354 22.06 25.74 -44.54
C LEU A 354 21.08 26.74 -45.16
N GLU A 355 19.97 26.98 -44.49
CA GLU A 355 18.90 27.89 -44.90
C GLU A 355 19.37 29.34 -44.89
N ILE A 356 20.13 29.71 -43.87
CA ILE A 356 20.69 31.05 -43.72
C ILE A 356 21.83 31.26 -44.71
N ASP A 357 22.67 30.26 -44.93
CA ASP A 357 23.75 30.33 -45.88
C ASP A 357 23.21 30.40 -47.34
N ARG A 358 22.14 29.68 -47.65
CA ARG A 358 21.40 29.82 -48.91
C ARG A 358 20.79 31.21 -49.04
N LEU A 359 20.29 31.78 -47.95
CA LEU A 359 19.76 33.14 -47.96
C LEU A 359 20.84 34.16 -48.31
N PHE A 360 22.02 34.05 -47.71
CA PHE A 360 23.15 34.90 -48.05
C PHE A 360 23.56 34.76 -49.53
N THR A 361 23.60 33.55 -50.04
CA THR A 361 23.95 33.29 -51.44
C THR A 361 22.94 33.94 -52.36
N ARG A 362 21.65 33.75 -52.11
CA ARG A 362 20.60 34.37 -52.93
C ARG A 362 20.50 35.87 -52.79
N PHE A 363 20.79 36.38 -51.58
CA PHE A 363 20.91 37.83 -51.39
C PHE A 363 22.08 38.42 -52.18
N LYS A 364 23.19 37.69 -52.20
CA LYS A 364 24.32 38.03 -53.06
C LYS A 364 23.92 38.00 -54.56
N ASP A 365 23.28 36.90 -54.99
CA ASP A 365 22.81 36.76 -56.37
C ASP A 365 21.81 37.86 -56.70
N MET A 366 20.94 38.25 -55.79
CA MET A 366 20.00 39.37 -55.96
C MET A 366 20.74 40.70 -55.98
N ALA A 367 21.74 40.89 -55.14
CA ALA A 367 22.56 42.09 -55.16
C ALA A 367 23.38 42.19 -56.47
N GLU A 368 23.75 41.08 -57.02
CA GLU A 368 24.49 40.97 -58.26
C GLU A 368 23.61 41.16 -59.53
N GLN A 369 22.38 40.69 -59.49
CA GLN A 369 21.50 40.72 -60.66
C GLN A 369 20.57 41.91 -60.72
N LEU A 370 20.59 42.78 -59.81
CA LEU A 370 19.93 44.11 -59.78
C LEU A 370 18.53 44.24 -60.42
N ASP A 371 17.82 43.20 -60.55
CA ASP A 371 16.51 43.29 -61.21
C ASP A 371 15.37 42.87 -60.28
N ASN A 372 14.36 43.69 -60.32
CA ASN A 372 13.15 43.75 -59.49
C ASN A 372 12.33 42.46 -59.33
N LEU A 373 12.68 41.38 -60.00
CA LEU A 373 11.95 40.13 -60.00
C LEU A 373 12.28 39.23 -58.81
N ILE A 374 13.46 39.40 -58.23
CA ILE A 374 13.97 38.45 -57.24
C ILE A 374 13.34 38.71 -55.85
N HIS A 375 12.97 39.93 -55.58
CA HIS A 375 12.30 40.23 -54.31
C HIS A 375 11.01 39.41 -54.07
N LYS A 376 10.18 39.23 -55.08
CA LYS A 376 8.94 38.45 -55.00
C LYS A 376 9.19 36.95 -54.89
N VAL A 377 10.18 36.41 -55.62
CA VAL A 377 10.55 35.00 -55.55
C VAL A 377 11.21 34.65 -54.24
N TYR A 378 11.98 35.59 -53.71
CA TYR A 378 12.65 35.41 -52.42
C TYR A 378 11.66 35.35 -51.22
N GLU A 379 10.70 36.29 -51.17
CA GLU A 379 9.67 36.26 -50.12
C GLU A 379 8.77 35.02 -50.20
N ALA A 380 8.45 34.56 -51.42
CA ALA A 380 7.68 33.33 -51.58
C ALA A 380 8.41 32.10 -51.08
N LYS A 381 9.73 32.03 -51.33
CA LYS A 381 10.54 30.89 -50.95
C LYS A 381 10.81 30.80 -49.43
N ILE A 382 10.96 31.98 -48.78
CA ILE A 382 11.08 32.04 -47.31
C ILE A 382 9.80 31.52 -46.64
N LYS A 383 8.63 31.96 -47.18
CA LYS A 383 7.33 31.54 -46.63
C LYS A 383 7.12 30.03 -46.77
N GLU A 384 7.55 29.46 -47.91
CA GLU A 384 7.46 28.03 -48.16
C GLU A 384 8.34 27.20 -47.17
N GLN A 385 9.54 27.64 -46.94
CA GLN A 385 10.46 26.93 -46.00
C GLN A 385 10.00 27.02 -44.55
N SER A 386 9.40 28.17 -44.15
CA SER A 386 8.85 28.29 -42.79
C SER A 386 7.65 27.38 -42.61
N LEU A 387 6.78 27.22 -43.59
CA LEU A 387 5.62 26.30 -43.56
C LEU A 387 6.05 24.83 -43.50
N ILE A 388 7.13 24.48 -44.22
CA ILE A 388 7.69 23.12 -44.19
C ILE A 388 8.33 22.82 -42.81
N ALA A 389 9.02 23.81 -42.22
CA ALA A 389 9.61 23.67 -40.88
C ALA A 389 8.53 23.53 -39.79
N GLU A 390 7.47 24.33 -39.89
CA GLU A 390 6.32 24.30 -38.98
C GLU A 390 5.55 22.96 -39.09
N SER A 391 5.37 22.45 -40.31
CA SER A 391 4.76 21.13 -40.53
C SER A 391 5.59 19.97 -39.95
N ARG A 392 6.89 20.03 -40.09
CA ARG A 392 7.78 19.01 -39.50
C ARG A 392 7.82 19.05 -37.98
N GLN A 393 7.76 20.24 -37.39
CA GLN A 393 7.72 20.41 -35.94
C GLN A 393 6.39 19.89 -35.39
N ALA A 394 5.27 20.17 -36.06
CA ALA A 394 3.97 19.62 -35.69
C ALA A 394 3.90 18.08 -35.82
N GLN A 395 4.51 17.51 -36.88
CA GLN A 395 4.58 16.05 -37.02
C GLN A 395 5.44 15.39 -35.93
N MET A 396 6.54 16.01 -35.56
CA MET A 396 7.39 15.49 -34.48
C MET A 396 6.73 15.54 -33.11
N GLN A 397 5.99 16.64 -32.85
CA GLN A 397 5.21 16.75 -31.60
C GLN A 397 4.04 15.76 -31.55
N ALA A 398 3.37 15.52 -32.67
CA ALA A 398 2.30 14.53 -32.75
C ALA A 398 2.80 13.10 -32.53
N LEU A 399 3.98 12.75 -33.03
CA LEU A 399 4.59 11.44 -32.82
C LEU A 399 5.06 11.23 -31.37
N GLN A 400 5.59 12.27 -30.73
CA GLN A 400 5.99 12.20 -29.32
C GLN A 400 4.79 12.08 -28.36
N MET A 401 3.63 12.63 -28.74
CA MET A 401 2.40 12.54 -27.94
C MET A 401 1.69 11.17 -28.04
N GLN A 402 1.99 10.33 -29.04
CA GLN A 402 1.33 9.03 -29.22
C GLN A 402 1.79 7.97 -28.19
N ILE A 403 2.93 8.15 -27.59
CA ILE A 403 3.37 7.26 -26.53
C ILE A 403 3.29 8.02 -25.22
N ASN A 404 2.26 7.78 -24.44
CA ASN A 404 2.18 8.31 -23.09
C ASN A 404 3.02 7.45 -22.12
N PRO A 405 4.26 7.86 -21.80
CA PRO A 405 5.13 7.06 -20.94
C PRO A 405 4.56 6.84 -19.56
N HIS A 406 3.84 7.83 -19.08
CA HIS A 406 3.22 7.81 -17.76
C HIS A 406 2.10 6.77 -17.65
N PHE A 407 1.29 6.60 -18.70
CA PHE A 407 0.28 5.55 -18.71
C PHE A 407 0.91 4.15 -18.69
N LEU A 408 1.99 3.95 -19.45
CA LEU A 408 2.70 2.69 -19.48
C LEU A 408 3.32 2.35 -18.10
N TYR A 409 3.96 3.32 -17.45
CA TYR A 409 4.55 3.10 -16.13
C TYR A 409 3.48 2.78 -15.08
N ASN A 410 2.41 3.57 -15.04
CA ASN A 410 1.34 3.32 -14.08
C ASN A 410 0.64 1.98 -14.30
N THR A 411 0.53 1.54 -15.54
CA THR A 411 -0.03 0.24 -15.85
C THR A 411 0.88 -0.89 -15.39
N LEU A 412 2.18 -0.77 -15.65
CA LEU A 412 3.18 -1.75 -15.21
C LEU A 412 3.27 -1.78 -13.67
N ASP A 413 3.27 -0.63 -13.02
CA ASP A 413 3.29 -0.56 -11.55
C ASP A 413 2.03 -1.19 -10.95
N SER A 414 0.86 -0.94 -11.54
CA SER A 414 -0.40 -1.55 -11.10
C SER A 414 -0.39 -3.07 -11.25
N ILE A 415 0.13 -3.58 -12.37
CA ILE A 415 0.24 -5.02 -12.60
C ILE A 415 1.28 -5.64 -11.66
N ASN A 416 2.36 -4.92 -11.37
CA ASN A 416 3.35 -5.35 -10.40
C ASN A 416 2.72 -5.52 -9.00
N TRP A 417 1.95 -4.55 -8.55
CA TRP A 417 1.22 -4.64 -7.29
C TRP A 417 0.24 -5.81 -7.26
N MET A 418 -0.50 -6.04 -8.37
CA MET A 418 -1.39 -7.21 -8.46
C MET A 418 -0.62 -8.53 -8.42
N ALA A 419 0.54 -8.60 -9.06
CA ALA A 419 1.40 -9.77 -9.02
C ALA A 419 1.92 -10.04 -7.60
N LEU A 420 2.37 -8.99 -6.89
CA LEU A 420 2.80 -9.08 -5.50
C LEU A 420 1.66 -9.52 -4.57
N MET A 421 0.46 -8.96 -4.75
CA MET A 421 -0.71 -9.33 -3.95
C MET A 421 -1.15 -10.78 -4.21
N ALA A 422 -0.95 -11.28 -5.44
CA ALA A 422 -1.21 -12.66 -5.80
C ALA A 422 -0.12 -13.64 -5.33
N GLY A 423 0.92 -13.14 -4.65
CA GLY A 423 2.06 -13.96 -4.21
C GLY A 423 2.93 -14.47 -5.36
N ASN A 424 2.83 -13.86 -6.53
CA ASN A 424 3.58 -14.27 -7.70
C ASN A 424 4.81 -13.37 -7.89
N GLU A 425 5.86 -13.67 -7.12
CA GLU A 425 7.12 -12.92 -7.14
C GLU A 425 7.77 -12.93 -8.53
N GLU A 426 7.68 -14.03 -9.25
CA GLU A 426 8.28 -14.19 -10.57
C GLU A 426 7.65 -13.22 -11.59
N VAL A 427 6.32 -13.11 -11.60
CA VAL A 427 5.60 -12.12 -12.44
C VAL A 427 5.91 -10.69 -12.01
N SER A 428 6.03 -10.44 -10.71
CA SER A 428 6.43 -9.12 -10.20
C SER A 428 7.81 -8.72 -10.67
N GLU A 429 8.78 -9.62 -10.59
CA GLU A 429 10.15 -9.38 -11.08
C GLU A 429 10.18 -9.14 -12.59
N MET A 430 9.41 -9.90 -13.36
CA MET A 430 9.25 -9.66 -14.80
C MET A 430 8.72 -8.27 -15.11
N ILE A 431 7.68 -7.84 -14.39
CA ILE A 431 7.06 -6.53 -14.61
C ILE A 431 8.01 -5.41 -14.20
N LEU A 432 8.74 -5.58 -13.10
CA LEU A 432 9.78 -4.65 -12.68
C LEU A 432 10.90 -4.55 -13.73
N ALA A 433 11.36 -5.69 -14.24
CA ALA A 433 12.37 -5.74 -15.31
C ALA A 433 11.87 -5.06 -16.58
N LEU A 434 10.63 -5.32 -16.97
CA LEU A 434 9.99 -4.69 -18.12
C LEU A 434 9.83 -3.18 -17.93
N GLY A 435 9.39 -2.74 -16.75
CA GLY A 435 9.27 -1.33 -16.39
C GLY A 435 10.60 -0.59 -16.43
N GLN A 436 11.67 -1.22 -15.95
CA GLN A 436 13.02 -0.67 -16.03
C GLN A 436 13.52 -0.58 -17.48
N LEU A 437 13.26 -1.58 -18.28
CA LEU A 437 13.64 -1.62 -19.69
C LEU A 437 12.93 -0.53 -20.49
N PHE A 438 11.64 -0.32 -20.27
CA PHE A 438 10.88 0.79 -20.85
C PHE A 438 11.38 2.15 -20.37
N ARG A 439 11.64 2.32 -19.06
CA ARG A 439 12.14 3.57 -18.47
C ARG A 439 13.50 3.96 -19.03
N SER A 440 14.38 2.98 -19.21
CA SER A 440 15.69 3.17 -19.82
C SER A 440 15.59 3.58 -21.29
N ASN A 441 14.70 2.94 -22.06
CA ASN A 441 14.55 3.21 -23.50
C ASN A 441 13.85 4.55 -23.78
N MET A 442 12.95 5.00 -22.90
CA MET A 442 12.20 6.26 -23.10
C MET A 442 12.91 7.49 -22.53
N ASN A 443 13.80 7.33 -21.55
CA ASN A 443 14.60 8.44 -21.02
C ASN A 443 15.89 8.71 -21.84
N THR A 444 16.10 7.97 -22.91
CA THR A 444 17.26 8.20 -23.80
C THR A 444 16.95 9.39 -24.71
N SER A 445 16.99 10.60 -24.16
CA SER A 445 16.82 11.86 -24.90
C SER A 445 18.10 12.32 -25.62
N GLY A 446 19.10 11.47 -25.71
CA GLY A 446 20.38 11.77 -26.34
C GLY A 446 20.82 10.74 -27.39
N ILE A 447 21.64 11.18 -28.34
CA ILE A 447 22.29 10.32 -29.36
C ILE A 447 23.26 9.33 -28.70
N TYR A 448 23.68 9.59 -27.47
CA TYR A 448 24.64 8.74 -26.73
C TYR A 448 24.05 8.22 -25.44
N ALA A 449 24.06 6.90 -25.26
CA ALA A 449 23.76 6.24 -24.02
C ALA A 449 25.05 5.74 -23.37
N LYS A 450 25.12 5.73 -22.04
CA LYS A 450 26.25 5.07 -21.35
C LYS A 450 26.24 3.58 -21.65
N VAL A 451 27.39 3.01 -21.90
CA VAL A 451 27.55 1.56 -22.16
C VAL A 451 26.93 0.73 -21.02
N SER A 452 27.05 1.21 -19.77
CA SER A 452 26.38 0.57 -18.62
C SER A 452 24.88 0.44 -18.78
N ASN A 453 24.20 1.45 -19.31
CA ASN A 453 22.76 1.42 -19.54
C ASN A 453 22.39 0.45 -20.68
N ALA A 454 23.21 0.41 -21.72
CA ALA A 454 23.01 -0.54 -22.82
C ALA A 454 23.17 -2.00 -22.36
N VAL A 455 24.19 -2.28 -21.54
CA VAL A 455 24.41 -3.62 -20.95
C VAL A 455 23.25 -4.00 -20.04
N GLU A 456 22.78 -3.09 -19.21
CA GLU A 456 21.65 -3.34 -18.31
C GLU A 456 20.35 -3.60 -19.09
N ASN A 457 20.11 -2.85 -20.16
CA ASN A 457 18.97 -3.10 -21.05
C ASN A 457 19.04 -4.49 -21.70
N VAL A 458 20.22 -4.92 -22.15
CA VAL A 458 20.41 -6.28 -22.68
C VAL A 458 20.17 -7.32 -21.59
N ARG A 459 20.65 -7.09 -20.38
CA ARG A 459 20.47 -7.99 -19.24
C ARG A 459 18.99 -8.14 -18.87
N LEU A 460 18.27 -7.03 -18.76
CA LEU A 460 16.84 -7.03 -18.52
C LEU A 460 16.07 -7.72 -19.64
N TYR A 461 16.47 -7.48 -20.90
CA TYR A 461 15.88 -8.16 -22.06
C TYR A 461 16.12 -9.66 -22.03
N MET A 462 17.35 -10.10 -21.75
CA MET A 462 17.71 -11.52 -21.63
C MET A 462 16.97 -12.18 -20.47
N TYR A 463 16.86 -11.49 -19.34
CA TYR A 463 16.07 -11.97 -18.21
C TYR A 463 14.60 -12.21 -18.60
N LEU A 464 13.98 -11.23 -19.27
CA LEU A 464 12.59 -11.36 -19.74
C LEU A 464 12.42 -12.49 -20.78
N GLN A 465 13.43 -12.80 -21.59
CA GLN A 465 13.40 -13.89 -22.55
C GLN A 465 13.65 -15.27 -21.90
N GLN A 466 14.37 -15.33 -20.79
CA GLN A 466 14.61 -16.56 -20.06
C GLN A 466 13.38 -17.06 -19.29
N VAL A 467 12.57 -16.13 -18.81
CA VAL A 467 11.36 -16.45 -18.04
C VAL A 467 10.16 -16.77 -18.98
N ARG A 468 10.25 -16.44 -20.28
CA ARG A 468 9.26 -16.77 -21.30
C ARG A 468 9.44 -18.19 -21.84
#